data_d39d1b209f04794b06116f921ca41ea7
#
_entry.id   d39d1b209f04794b06116f921ca41ea7
#
_cell.length_a   1.000
_cell.length_b   1.000
_cell.length_c   1.000
_cell.angle_alpha   90.00
_cell.angle_beta   90.00
_cell.angle_gamma   90.00
#
_symmetry.space_group_name_H-M   'P 1'
#
loop_
_entity.id
_entity.type
_entity.pdbx_description
1 polymer ?
#
loop_
_entity_poly.entity_id
_entity_poly.type
_entity_poly.pdbx_seq_one_letter_code
_entity_poly.pdbx_strand_id
1 'polypeptide(L)'
;MAKKEIDIRKEVNPHFAEVWKAAKPFNVLKGGRNSFKSSVIALLLVSLLIPYLSRGEKANVVVIRKVGNTIRDSVFNKIQWALKKFFLINKFDTTVSPFKITHKKTGSTFYFYGQDDFQKLKSNDINDIIAVWYEEAAEFKDAEEFDQTNTTFMRQKQKRA
;
A
#
# COMPACT_ATOMS: atom_id res chain seq x y z
N MET A 1 16.75 -4.95 24.44
CA MET A 1 16.47 -5.63 23.16
C MET A 1 17.38 -5.04 22.08
N ALA A 2 18.13 -5.88 21.39
CA ALA A 2 18.96 -5.43 20.27
C ALA A 2 18.06 -4.82 19.19
N LYS A 3 18.37 -3.61 18.71
CA LYS A 3 17.75 -3.02 17.55
C LYS A 3 18.03 -3.93 16.35
N LYS A 4 16.99 -4.51 15.74
CA LYS A 4 17.16 -5.22 14.47
C LYS A 4 17.32 -4.17 13.39
N GLU A 5 18.52 -4.06 12.85
CA GLU A 5 18.79 -3.23 11.67
C GLU A 5 18.37 -3.98 10.41
N ILE A 6 17.58 -3.31 9.60
CA ILE A 6 17.15 -3.81 8.28
C ILE A 6 17.85 -2.96 7.23
N ASP A 7 18.73 -3.57 6.46
CA ASP A 7 19.34 -2.90 5.32
C ASP A 7 18.45 -3.09 4.08
N ILE A 8 17.55 -2.12 3.87
CA ILE A 8 16.61 -2.11 2.73
C ILE A 8 17.33 -2.19 1.39
N ARG A 9 18.56 -1.70 1.28
CA ARG A 9 19.33 -1.74 0.03
C ARG A 9 19.60 -3.15 -0.45
N LYS A 10 19.62 -4.14 0.45
CA LYS A 10 19.75 -5.56 0.11
C LYS A 10 18.48 -6.19 -0.42
N GLU A 11 17.34 -5.59 -0.12
CA GLU A 11 16.01 -6.11 -0.49
C GLU A 11 15.43 -5.42 -1.73
N VAL A 12 15.98 -4.27 -2.11
CA VAL A 12 15.49 -3.44 -3.22
C VAL A 12 16.47 -3.49 -4.38
N ASN A 13 15.96 -3.77 -5.58
CA ASN A 13 16.76 -3.65 -6.78
C ASN A 13 17.26 -2.19 -6.94
N PRO A 14 18.58 -1.95 -7.13
CA PRO A 14 19.15 -0.61 -7.26
C PRO A 14 18.49 0.27 -8.31
N HIS A 15 17.91 -0.34 -9.35
CA HIS A 15 17.14 0.37 -10.38
C HIS A 15 15.98 1.22 -9.81
N PHE A 16 15.43 0.85 -8.65
CA PHE A 16 14.35 1.57 -7.99
C PHE A 16 14.81 2.51 -6.87
N ALA A 17 16.11 2.77 -6.74
CA ALA A 17 16.64 3.63 -5.69
C ALA A 17 16.05 5.05 -5.70
N GLU A 18 15.71 5.57 -6.88
CA GLU A 18 15.09 6.89 -7.06
C GLU A 18 13.73 6.99 -6.37
N VAL A 19 12.96 5.92 -6.32
CA VAL A 19 11.63 5.90 -5.67
C VAL A 19 11.74 6.16 -4.17
N TRP A 20 12.83 5.73 -3.55
CA TRP A 20 13.10 5.94 -2.12
C TRP A 20 13.60 7.33 -1.80
N LYS A 21 14.23 7.99 -2.77
CA LYS A 21 14.81 9.34 -2.61
C LYS A 21 13.81 10.45 -2.92
N ALA A 22 12.82 10.18 -3.76
CA ALA A 22 11.91 11.19 -4.28
C ALA A 22 10.63 11.27 -3.44
N ALA A 23 10.51 12.31 -2.62
CA ALA A 23 9.26 12.71 -1.99
C ALA A 23 8.30 13.36 -3.01
N LYS A 24 7.93 12.59 -4.05
CA LYS A 24 6.99 13.06 -5.09
C LYS A 24 5.59 12.54 -4.77
N PRO A 25 4.55 13.37 -4.99
CA PRO A 25 3.16 12.95 -4.74
C PRO A 25 2.71 11.80 -5.63
N PHE A 26 3.28 11.70 -6.84
CA PHE A 26 2.98 10.62 -7.79
C PHE A 26 4.27 9.95 -8.24
N ASN A 27 4.29 8.62 -8.16
CA ASN A 27 5.36 7.78 -8.65
C ASN A 27 4.80 6.71 -9.58
N VAL A 28 5.30 6.64 -10.81
CA VAL A 28 4.91 5.65 -11.81
C VAL A 28 6.09 4.73 -12.08
N LEU A 29 5.97 3.46 -11.71
CA LEU A 29 6.99 2.46 -11.94
C LEU A 29 6.63 1.62 -13.18
N LYS A 30 7.47 1.71 -14.22
CA LYS A 30 7.39 0.87 -15.43
C LYS A 30 8.37 -0.29 -15.35
N GLY A 31 8.01 -1.42 -15.91
CA GLY A 31 8.87 -2.60 -16.00
C GLY A 31 8.07 -3.85 -16.31
N GLY A 32 8.72 -4.86 -16.86
CA GLY A 32 8.10 -6.15 -17.20
C GLY A 32 7.70 -6.97 -15.96
N ARG A 33 7.10 -8.14 -16.22
CA ARG A 33 6.90 -9.17 -15.19
C ARG A 33 8.27 -9.54 -14.59
N ASN A 34 8.30 -9.90 -13.32
CA ASN A 34 9.52 -10.23 -12.57
C ASN A 34 10.52 -9.08 -12.36
N SER A 35 10.13 -7.83 -12.59
CA SER A 35 10.99 -6.66 -12.30
C SER A 35 11.03 -6.27 -10.82
N PHE A 36 10.38 -7.03 -9.94
CA PHE A 36 10.27 -6.77 -8.49
C PHE A 36 9.59 -5.45 -8.10
N LYS A 37 8.89 -4.77 -9.02
CA LYS A 37 8.19 -3.50 -8.75
C LYS A 37 7.26 -3.59 -7.54
N SER A 38 6.37 -4.58 -7.52
CA SER A 38 5.40 -4.74 -6.44
C SER A 38 6.07 -5.00 -5.08
N SER A 39 7.23 -5.68 -5.08
CA SER A 39 8.01 -5.88 -3.86
C SER A 39 8.60 -4.57 -3.34
N VAL A 40 9.14 -3.75 -4.22
CA VAL A 40 9.69 -2.43 -3.88
C VAL A 40 8.59 -1.51 -3.34
N ILE A 41 7.43 -1.47 -4.00
CA ILE A 41 6.30 -0.65 -3.56
C ILE A 41 5.81 -1.12 -2.18
N ALA A 42 5.64 -2.42 -1.97
CA ALA A 42 5.19 -2.96 -0.69
C ALA A 42 6.15 -2.59 0.45
N LEU A 43 7.47 -2.72 0.25
CA LEU A 43 8.47 -2.29 1.22
C LEU A 43 8.40 -0.79 1.47
N LEU A 44 8.25 0.03 0.44
CA LEU A 44 8.11 1.48 0.56
C LEU A 44 6.89 1.86 1.40
N LEU A 45 5.72 1.26 1.12
CA LEU A 45 4.49 1.54 1.85
C LEU A 45 4.60 1.18 3.33
N VAL A 46 5.20 0.04 3.66
CA VAL A 46 5.45 -0.34 5.06
C VAL A 46 6.42 0.65 5.70
N SER A 47 7.50 1.05 5.02
CA SER A 47 8.45 2.02 5.56
C SER A 47 7.83 3.39 5.81
N LEU A 48 6.92 3.85 4.96
CA LEU A 48 6.17 5.11 5.15
C LEU A 48 5.24 5.05 6.38
N LEU A 49 4.72 3.88 6.69
CA LEU A 49 3.82 3.68 7.82
C LEU A 49 4.56 3.66 9.17
N ILE A 50 5.79 3.16 9.22
CA ILE A 50 6.57 2.95 10.47
C ILE A 50 6.64 4.21 11.35
N PRO A 51 6.94 5.43 10.84
CA PRO A 51 6.99 6.63 11.68
C PRO A 51 5.68 6.92 12.42
N TYR A 52 4.53 6.68 11.75
CA TYR A 52 3.21 6.85 12.37
C TYR A 52 2.98 5.82 13.47
N LEU A 53 3.33 4.55 13.22
CA LEU A 53 3.22 3.50 14.24
C LEU A 53 4.09 3.80 15.46
N SER A 54 5.29 4.34 15.25
CA SER A 54 6.22 4.70 16.33
C SER A 54 5.70 5.83 17.20
N ARG A 55 4.95 6.77 16.60
CA ARG A 55 4.30 7.88 17.34
C ARG A 55 2.94 7.50 17.94
N GLY A 56 2.45 6.28 17.70
CA GLY A 56 1.12 5.86 18.12
C GLY A 56 -0.01 6.49 17.32
N GLU A 57 0.27 7.01 16.12
CA GLU A 57 -0.69 7.67 15.25
C GLU A 57 -1.34 6.69 14.27
N LYS A 58 -2.63 6.90 14.01
CA LYS A 58 -3.34 6.15 12.98
C LYS A 58 -3.00 6.70 11.59
N ALA A 59 -2.63 5.80 10.67
CA ALA A 59 -2.40 6.11 9.27
C ALA A 59 -2.81 4.93 8.40
N ASN A 60 -3.52 5.19 7.31
CA ASN A 60 -4.08 4.17 6.45
C ASN A 60 -3.45 4.19 5.07
N VAL A 61 -3.37 3.02 4.46
CA VAL A 61 -2.91 2.82 3.08
C VAL A 61 -4.00 2.11 2.30
N VAL A 62 -4.27 2.57 1.10
CA VAL A 62 -5.24 1.95 0.21
C VAL A 62 -4.50 1.29 -0.95
N VAL A 63 -4.83 0.04 -1.22
CA VAL A 63 -4.26 -0.76 -2.30
C VAL A 63 -5.37 -1.16 -3.25
N ILE A 64 -5.24 -0.79 -4.51
CA ILE A 64 -6.25 -1.00 -5.55
C ILE A 64 -5.68 -1.87 -6.65
N ARG A 65 -6.42 -2.91 -6.99
CA ARG A 65 -6.15 -3.75 -8.15
C ARG A 65 -7.36 -3.72 -9.09
N LYS A 66 -7.11 -3.90 -10.40
CA LYS A 66 -8.16 -3.90 -11.42
C LYS A 66 -9.26 -4.91 -11.11
N VAL A 67 -8.89 -6.14 -10.78
CA VAL A 67 -9.82 -7.24 -10.51
C VAL A 67 -9.69 -7.71 -9.07
N GLY A 68 -10.78 -7.58 -8.31
CA GLY A 68 -10.81 -7.86 -6.87
C GLY A 68 -10.52 -9.29 -6.48
N ASN A 69 -10.92 -10.29 -7.29
CA ASN A 69 -10.69 -11.69 -7.00
C ASN A 69 -9.21 -12.12 -7.01
N THR A 70 -8.32 -11.30 -7.57
CA THR A 70 -6.86 -11.55 -7.61
C THR A 70 -6.10 -10.87 -6.48
N ILE A 71 -6.77 -10.16 -5.56
CA ILE A 71 -6.14 -9.40 -4.46
C ILE A 71 -5.32 -10.31 -3.55
N ARG A 72 -5.85 -11.49 -3.17
CA ARG A 72 -5.18 -12.41 -2.24
C ARG A 72 -3.80 -12.83 -2.73
N ASP A 73 -3.74 -13.31 -3.97
CA ASP A 73 -2.53 -13.93 -4.53
C ASP A 73 -1.52 -12.91 -5.04
N SER A 74 -1.84 -11.64 -4.95
CA SER A 74 -0.98 -10.54 -5.40
C SER A 74 -0.63 -9.57 -4.28
N VAL A 75 -1.34 -8.46 -4.21
CA VAL A 75 -1.01 -7.33 -3.32
C VAL A 75 -1.15 -7.65 -1.83
N PHE A 76 -2.15 -8.44 -1.44
CA PHE A 76 -2.35 -8.83 -0.05
C PHE A 76 -1.15 -9.64 0.49
N ASN A 77 -0.76 -10.70 -0.22
CA ASN A 77 0.40 -11.51 0.14
C ASN A 77 1.69 -10.69 0.09
N LYS A 78 1.78 -9.72 -0.83
CA LYS A 78 2.96 -8.87 -0.99
C LYS A 78 3.14 -7.92 0.21
N ILE A 79 2.07 -7.33 0.73
CA ILE A 79 2.13 -6.52 1.95
C ILE A 79 2.50 -7.39 3.17
N GLN A 80 1.93 -8.58 3.31
CA GLN A 80 2.32 -9.50 4.38
C GLN A 80 3.81 -9.86 4.31
N TRP A 81 4.31 -10.14 3.12
CA TRP A 81 5.74 -10.39 2.90
C TRP A 81 6.59 -9.20 3.35
N ALA A 82 6.22 -7.98 2.97
CA ALA A 82 6.93 -6.76 3.39
C ALA A 82 6.91 -6.58 4.91
N LEU A 83 5.77 -6.81 5.57
CA LEU A 83 5.67 -6.76 7.03
C LEU A 83 6.57 -7.79 7.72
N LYS A 84 6.73 -9.00 7.15
CA LYS A 84 7.68 -10.00 7.64
C LYS A 84 9.12 -9.53 7.51
N LYS A 85 9.48 -8.88 6.40
CA LYS A 85 10.82 -8.31 6.19
C LYS A 85 11.17 -7.24 7.22
N PHE A 86 10.21 -6.45 7.66
CA PHE A 86 10.38 -5.46 8.73
C PHE A 86 10.18 -6.03 10.14
N PHE A 87 9.98 -7.33 10.30
CA PHE A 87 9.69 -7.99 11.58
C PHE A 87 8.44 -7.44 12.29
N LEU A 88 7.45 -6.98 11.52
CA LEU A 88 6.23 -6.34 12.03
C LEU A 88 4.98 -7.22 11.92
N ILE A 89 5.03 -8.34 11.22
CA ILE A 89 3.82 -9.13 10.91
C ILE A 89 3.02 -9.51 12.17
N ASN A 90 3.67 -9.82 13.28
CA ASN A 90 3.01 -10.20 14.53
C ASN A 90 2.30 -9.03 15.23
N LYS A 91 2.54 -7.80 14.80
CA LYS A 91 1.86 -6.59 15.32
C LYS A 91 0.60 -6.24 14.53
N PHE A 92 0.26 -7.03 13.53
CA PHE A 92 -0.89 -6.83 12.67
C PHE A 92 -1.84 -8.00 12.70
N ASP A 93 -3.13 -7.70 12.63
CA ASP A 93 -4.20 -8.65 12.38
C ASP A 93 -4.57 -8.64 10.90
N THR A 94 -4.85 -9.80 10.34
CA THR A 94 -5.25 -9.95 8.94
C THR A 94 -6.65 -10.53 8.83
N THR A 95 -7.45 -9.99 7.93
CA THR A 95 -8.75 -10.53 7.52
C THR A 95 -8.80 -10.70 6.02
N VAL A 96 -9.63 -11.63 5.54
CA VAL A 96 -9.78 -11.93 4.11
C VAL A 96 -11.18 -11.63 3.57
N SER A 97 -12.12 -11.32 4.45
CA SER A 97 -13.48 -10.95 4.08
C SER A 97 -14.01 -9.87 5.04
N PRO A 98 -13.82 -8.61 4.70
CA PRO A 98 -13.03 -8.03 3.61
C PRO A 98 -11.51 -8.17 3.83
N PHE A 99 -10.73 -8.00 2.77
CA PHE A 99 -9.26 -8.00 2.86
C PHE A 99 -8.78 -6.75 3.60
N LYS A 100 -8.17 -6.94 4.76
CA LYS A 100 -7.57 -5.89 5.59
C LYS A 100 -6.36 -6.41 6.34
N ILE A 101 -5.38 -5.56 6.55
CA ILE A 101 -4.23 -5.80 7.44
C ILE A 101 -4.16 -4.62 8.40
N THR A 102 -4.43 -4.84 9.69
CA THR A 102 -4.63 -3.78 10.68
C THR A 102 -3.61 -3.87 11.79
N HIS A 103 -2.94 -2.76 12.10
CA HIS A 103 -2.02 -2.66 13.23
C HIS A 103 -2.80 -2.68 14.55
N LYS A 104 -2.49 -3.63 15.41
CA LYS A 104 -3.23 -3.92 16.66
C LYS A 104 -3.31 -2.72 17.60
N LYS A 105 -2.24 -1.94 17.70
CA LYS A 105 -2.13 -0.84 18.66
C LYS A 105 -2.76 0.46 18.17
N THR A 106 -2.51 0.86 16.91
CA THR A 106 -2.94 2.16 16.37
C THR A 106 -4.21 2.10 15.55
N GLY A 107 -4.61 0.90 15.09
CA GLY A 107 -5.71 0.72 14.14
C GLY A 107 -5.34 1.13 12.71
N SER A 108 -4.07 1.45 12.43
CA SER A 108 -3.58 1.75 11.08
C SER A 108 -3.80 0.54 10.18
N THR A 109 -4.37 0.75 9.00
CA THR A 109 -4.88 -0.34 8.17
C THR A 109 -4.43 -0.20 6.73
N PHE A 110 -4.04 -1.34 6.12
CA PHE A 110 -3.99 -1.53 4.69
C PHE A 110 -5.35 -2.04 4.22
N TYR A 111 -6.03 -1.23 3.40
CA TYR A 111 -7.30 -1.57 2.77
C TYR A 111 -7.05 -2.05 1.34
N PHE A 112 -7.74 -3.11 0.93
CA PHE A 112 -7.59 -3.70 -0.39
C PHE A 112 -8.92 -3.71 -1.13
N TYR A 113 -8.94 -3.15 -2.33
CA TYR A 113 -10.14 -3.05 -3.17
C TYR A 113 -9.88 -3.47 -4.61
N GLY A 114 -10.88 -4.11 -5.20
CA GLY A 114 -10.97 -4.24 -6.65
C GLY A 114 -11.60 -2.99 -7.27
N GLN A 115 -11.09 -2.55 -8.41
CA GLN A 115 -11.70 -1.47 -9.17
C GLN A 115 -13.08 -1.86 -9.71
N ASP A 116 -13.29 -3.15 -9.97
CA ASP A 116 -14.58 -3.74 -10.36
C ASP A 116 -15.66 -3.59 -9.26
N ASP A 117 -15.25 -3.28 -8.02
CA ASP A 117 -16.14 -3.06 -6.87
C ASP A 117 -16.16 -1.59 -6.41
N PHE A 118 -16.22 -0.67 -7.36
CA PHE A 118 -16.13 0.76 -7.13
C PHE A 118 -17.17 1.32 -6.17
N GLN A 119 -18.36 0.70 -6.08
CA GLN A 119 -19.40 1.12 -5.13
C GLN A 119 -18.95 0.95 -3.67
N LYS A 120 -18.19 -0.12 -3.37
CA LYS A 120 -17.61 -0.30 -2.03
C LYS A 120 -16.57 0.77 -1.71
N LEU A 121 -15.78 1.21 -2.71
CA LEU A 121 -14.85 2.32 -2.53
C LEU A 121 -15.57 3.62 -2.16
N LYS A 122 -16.67 3.93 -2.82
CA LYS A 122 -17.47 5.13 -2.54
C LYS A 122 -18.15 5.10 -1.17
N SER A 123 -18.59 3.94 -0.71
CA SER A 123 -19.33 3.79 0.54
C SER A 123 -18.43 3.76 1.78
N ASN A 124 -17.12 3.52 1.60
CA ASN A 124 -16.18 3.47 2.72
C ASN A 124 -15.53 4.84 2.95
N ASP A 125 -15.82 5.41 4.11
CA ASP A 125 -15.19 6.66 4.56
C ASP A 125 -13.85 6.31 5.25
N ILE A 126 -12.78 6.23 4.46
CA ILE A 126 -11.44 5.95 4.98
C ILE A 126 -10.71 7.27 5.20
N ASN A 127 -10.44 7.57 6.46
CA ASN A 127 -9.70 8.76 6.85
C ASN A 127 -8.18 8.46 7.03
N ASP A 128 -7.40 9.50 7.24
CA ASP A 128 -5.95 9.40 7.53
C ASP A 128 -5.14 8.60 6.47
N ILE A 129 -5.50 8.75 5.21
CA ILE A 129 -4.79 8.09 4.10
C ILE A 129 -3.45 8.77 3.87
N ILE A 130 -2.35 7.99 3.93
CA ILE A 130 -1.00 8.47 3.65
C ILE A 130 -0.49 8.05 2.27
N ALA A 131 -1.03 7.00 1.70
CA ALA A 131 -0.64 6.50 0.39
C ALA A 131 -1.75 5.69 -0.28
N VAL A 132 -1.78 5.72 -1.60
CA VAL A 132 -2.63 4.87 -2.45
C VAL A 132 -1.74 4.16 -3.46
N TRP A 133 -1.86 2.83 -3.54
CA TRP A 133 -1.15 2.01 -4.52
C TRP A 133 -2.10 1.44 -5.55
N TYR A 134 -1.92 1.82 -6.81
CA TYR A 134 -2.60 1.22 -7.96
C TYR A 134 -1.71 0.14 -8.57
N GLU A 135 -2.04 -1.12 -8.33
CA GLU A 135 -1.34 -2.25 -8.94
C GLU A 135 -1.84 -2.48 -10.36
N GLU A 136 -0.89 -2.66 -11.28
CA GLU A 136 -1.18 -2.86 -12.70
C GLU A 136 -2.04 -1.74 -13.30
N ALA A 137 -1.68 -0.49 -13.04
CA ALA A 137 -2.43 0.69 -13.50
C ALA A 137 -2.67 0.71 -15.03
N ALA A 138 -1.82 0.05 -15.81
CA ALA A 138 -1.99 -0.09 -17.26
C ALA A 138 -3.19 -0.96 -17.67
N GLU A 139 -3.75 -1.75 -16.76
CA GLU A 139 -4.96 -2.55 -17.00
C GLU A 139 -6.26 -1.74 -16.85
N PHE A 140 -6.20 -0.52 -16.32
CA PHE A 140 -7.35 0.39 -16.28
C PHE A 140 -7.68 0.81 -17.70
N LYS A 141 -8.97 0.68 -18.08
CA LYS A 141 -9.43 0.80 -19.48
C LYS A 141 -9.24 2.20 -20.04
N ASP A 142 -9.37 3.24 -19.20
CA ASP A 142 -9.24 4.63 -19.59
C ASP A 142 -8.84 5.52 -18.42
N ALA A 143 -8.48 6.77 -18.74
CA ALA A 143 -8.13 7.77 -17.75
C ALA A 143 -9.31 8.12 -16.84
N GLU A 144 -10.53 8.06 -17.33
CA GLU A 144 -11.73 8.40 -16.57
C GLU A 144 -11.95 7.42 -15.41
N GLU A 145 -11.78 6.12 -15.62
CA GLU A 145 -11.86 5.09 -14.57
C GLU A 145 -10.84 5.35 -13.46
N PHE A 146 -9.62 5.71 -13.84
CA PHE A 146 -8.57 6.07 -12.89
C PHE A 146 -8.91 7.36 -12.14
N ASP A 147 -9.34 8.40 -12.83
CA ASP A 147 -9.67 9.71 -12.25
C ASP A 147 -10.85 9.63 -11.29
N GLN A 148 -11.88 8.84 -11.58
CA GLN A 148 -13.00 8.61 -10.66
C GLN A 148 -12.53 8.02 -9.34
N THR A 149 -11.65 7.02 -9.39
CA THR A 149 -11.11 6.37 -8.20
C THR A 149 -10.21 7.34 -7.42
N ASN A 150 -9.32 8.03 -8.11
CA ASN A 150 -8.41 8.99 -7.51
C ASN A 150 -9.17 10.15 -6.85
N THR A 151 -10.20 10.68 -7.49
CA THR A 151 -11.06 11.74 -6.97
C THR A 151 -11.77 11.30 -5.68
N THR A 152 -12.16 10.03 -5.59
CA THR A 152 -12.78 9.48 -4.37
C THR A 152 -11.86 9.62 -3.17
N PHE A 153 -10.58 9.29 -3.32
CA PHE A 153 -9.59 9.42 -2.24
C PHE A 153 -9.12 10.85 -2.00
N MET A 154 -9.05 11.67 -3.05
CA MET A 154 -8.67 13.10 -2.91
C MET A 154 -9.70 13.91 -2.11
N ARG A 155 -10.95 13.50 -2.10
CA ARG A 155 -12.03 14.13 -1.30
C ARG A 155 -12.00 13.72 0.17
N GLN A 156 -11.33 12.64 0.50
CA GLN A 156 -11.22 12.19 1.89
C GLN A 156 -10.15 12.99 2.64
N LYS A 157 -10.32 13.10 3.95
CA LYS A 157 -9.37 13.79 4.80
C LYS A 157 -8.02 13.07 4.79
N GLN A 158 -7.03 13.66 4.15
CA GLN A 158 -5.69 13.10 4.04
C GLN A 158 -4.80 13.59 5.17
N LYS A 159 -3.98 12.69 5.69
CA LYS A 159 -2.88 13.02 6.58
C LYS A 159 -1.65 13.33 5.73
N ARG A 160 -1.02 14.48 5.96
CA ARG A 160 0.25 14.79 5.29
C ARG A 160 1.34 13.87 5.85
N ALA A 161 2.02 13.23 4.92
CA ALA A 161 3.18 12.42 5.25
C ALA A 161 4.34 13.26 5.84
#